data_f7041fd1aadb15a8ed46f27d51205cb7
#
_entry.id   f7041fd1aadb15a8ed46f27d51205cb7
#
_cell.length_a   1.000
_cell.length_b   1.000
_cell.length_c   1.000
_cell.angle_alpha   90.00
_cell.angle_beta   90.00
_cell.angle_gamma   90.00
#
_symmetry.space_group_name_H-M   'P 1'
#
loop_
_entity.id
_entity.type
_entity.pdbx_description
1 polymer ?
#
loop_
_entity_poly.entity_id
_entity_poly.type
_entity_poly.pdbx_seq_one_letter_code
_entity_poly.pdbx_strand_id
1 'polypeptide(L)'
;MKKYNISNYVRYKEDIKKSMPVEKFYDYYTRDEMVIKFLPLVENMARKFATSQQASGVLSILDLLQVGGEALTKAVDKLDWELLIDSEDIEKTLKSFFSKRIKGAIRRRIDMMRGDMRIPEYKLNEIRSNPKDKKMVAMFFNSMFLSIDANFSISDDEENMMHQIQDKSEPYNIQLLNLYLIGLMKTHLTEGSKEYDTLRLSYGLDCEKHTAKEIAALLNIEGVSDYVRVSEIKKQAVQK
;
A
#
# COMPACT_ATOMS: atom_id res chain seq x y z
N MET A 1 -8.16 8.73 -13.43
CA MET A 1 -9.09 9.75 -12.90
C MET A 1 -10.36 9.08 -12.37
N LYS A 2 -10.60 9.07 -11.05
CA LYS A 2 -11.86 8.55 -10.51
C LYS A 2 -12.99 9.47 -11.00
N LYS A 3 -13.83 9.01 -11.91
CA LYS A 3 -15.06 9.70 -12.26
C LYS A 3 -15.95 9.67 -11.02
N TYR A 4 -16.03 10.79 -10.30
CA TYR A 4 -17.08 10.96 -9.32
C TYR A 4 -18.40 10.77 -10.05
N ASN A 5 -19.23 9.90 -9.53
CA ASN A 5 -20.55 9.73 -10.09
C ASN A 5 -21.39 10.95 -9.67
N ILE A 6 -21.25 12.04 -10.43
CA ILE A 6 -21.89 13.34 -10.18
C ILE A 6 -23.39 13.18 -10.11
N SER A 7 -23.99 12.32 -10.94
CA SER A 7 -25.42 12.06 -10.96
C SER A 7 -25.91 11.47 -9.62
N ASN A 8 -25.19 10.52 -9.03
CA ASN A 8 -25.55 9.97 -7.72
C ASN A 8 -25.43 11.01 -6.60
N TYR A 9 -24.43 11.89 -6.67
CA TYR A 9 -24.29 12.97 -5.70
C TYR A 9 -25.41 14.03 -5.82
N VAL A 10 -25.80 14.40 -7.04
CA VAL A 10 -26.93 15.31 -7.29
C VAL A 10 -28.22 14.69 -6.76
N ARG A 11 -28.48 13.42 -7.10
CA ARG A 11 -29.65 12.69 -6.60
C ARG A 11 -29.70 12.65 -5.06
N TYR A 12 -28.58 12.35 -4.41
CA TYR A 12 -28.48 12.38 -2.95
C TYR A 12 -28.91 13.75 -2.37
N LYS A 13 -28.46 14.85 -2.97
CA LYS A 13 -28.85 16.20 -2.54
C LYS A 13 -30.35 16.50 -2.71
N GLU A 14 -30.92 16.05 -3.81
CA GLU A 14 -32.33 16.18 -4.08
C GLU A 14 -33.17 15.37 -3.08
N ASP A 15 -32.76 14.15 -2.79
CA ASP A 15 -33.45 13.27 -1.84
C ASP A 15 -33.40 13.86 -0.42
N ILE A 16 -32.27 14.41 0.01
CA ILE A 16 -32.17 15.11 1.30
C ILE A 16 -33.13 16.31 1.34
N LYS A 17 -33.15 17.15 0.28
CA LYS A 17 -34.05 18.32 0.24
C LYS A 17 -35.51 17.93 0.34
N LYS A 18 -35.93 16.85 -0.32
CA LYS A 18 -37.31 16.35 -0.27
C LYS A 18 -37.69 15.77 1.10
N SER A 19 -36.69 15.17 1.80
CA SER A 19 -36.93 14.51 3.09
C SER A 19 -36.73 15.44 4.29
N MET A 20 -36.43 16.74 4.07
CA MET A 20 -36.20 17.66 5.18
C MET A 20 -37.44 17.78 6.04
N PRO A 21 -37.32 17.58 7.37
CA PRO A 21 -38.45 17.71 8.28
C PRO A 21 -38.92 19.17 8.39
N VAL A 22 -40.19 19.34 8.69
CA VAL A 22 -40.75 20.65 9.01
C VAL A 22 -40.10 21.19 10.28
N GLU A 23 -39.81 22.48 10.32
CA GLU A 23 -39.21 23.12 11.49
C GLU A 23 -40.10 23.00 12.73
N LYS A 24 -39.56 22.45 13.79
CA LYS A 24 -40.18 22.25 15.10
C LYS A 24 -39.19 22.67 16.20
N PHE A 25 -39.68 22.79 17.43
CA PHE A 25 -38.78 22.84 18.56
C PHE A 25 -37.97 21.54 18.67
N TYR A 26 -36.72 21.62 19.13
CA TYR A 26 -35.77 20.49 19.13
C TYR A 26 -36.27 19.27 19.92
N ASP A 27 -37.06 19.49 20.96
CA ASP A 27 -37.66 18.44 21.81
C ASP A 27 -38.69 17.56 21.07
N TYR A 28 -39.25 18.07 19.96
CA TYR A 28 -40.28 17.36 19.19
C TYR A 28 -39.76 16.64 17.95
N TYR A 29 -38.43 16.70 17.69
CA TYR A 29 -37.83 15.93 16.60
C TYR A 29 -37.69 14.47 16.99
N THR A 30 -38.18 13.58 16.15
CA THR A 30 -37.87 12.18 16.26
C THR A 30 -36.37 11.96 15.96
N ARG A 31 -35.81 10.81 16.37
CA ARG A 31 -34.45 10.43 16.11
C ARG A 31 -34.08 10.58 14.62
N ASP A 32 -34.96 10.07 13.73
CA ASP A 32 -34.70 10.04 12.30
C ASP A 32 -34.83 11.44 11.68
N GLU A 33 -35.79 12.23 12.11
CA GLU A 33 -35.93 13.64 11.70
C GLU A 33 -34.70 14.46 12.11
N MET A 34 -34.14 14.21 13.30
CA MET A 34 -32.91 14.85 13.76
C MET A 34 -31.73 14.49 12.87
N VAL A 35 -31.56 13.21 12.52
CA VAL A 35 -30.50 12.77 11.60
C VAL A 35 -30.68 13.47 10.23
N ILE A 36 -31.87 13.47 9.65
CA ILE A 36 -32.14 14.08 8.35
C ILE A 36 -31.84 15.58 8.39
N LYS A 37 -32.28 16.29 9.44
CA LYS A 37 -32.02 17.73 9.62
C LYS A 37 -30.55 18.09 9.58
N PHE A 38 -29.69 17.24 10.11
CA PHE A 38 -28.24 17.47 10.17
C PHE A 38 -27.43 16.80 9.06
N LEU A 39 -28.05 16.10 8.09
CA LEU A 39 -27.34 15.56 6.91
C LEU A 39 -26.63 16.65 6.08
N PRO A 40 -27.12 17.86 5.89
CA PRO A 40 -26.39 18.93 5.21
C PRO A 40 -25.09 19.31 5.92
N LEU A 41 -25.01 19.17 7.24
CA LEU A 41 -23.76 19.35 7.99
C LEU A 41 -22.73 18.27 7.65
N VAL A 42 -23.17 17.02 7.50
CA VAL A 42 -22.31 15.91 7.04
C VAL A 42 -21.77 16.21 5.65
N GLU A 43 -22.61 16.66 4.72
CA GLU A 43 -22.21 17.05 3.36
C GLU A 43 -21.12 18.12 3.39
N ASN A 44 -21.33 19.20 4.15
CA ASN A 44 -20.36 20.26 4.27
C ASN A 44 -19.00 19.79 4.83
N MET A 45 -19.03 18.84 5.78
CA MET A 45 -17.80 18.24 6.31
C MET A 45 -17.14 17.32 5.30
N ALA A 46 -17.90 16.44 4.64
CA ALA A 46 -17.38 15.51 3.64
C ALA A 46 -16.72 16.25 2.47
N ARG A 47 -17.34 17.33 1.98
CA ARG A 47 -16.79 18.18 0.90
C ARG A 47 -15.42 18.75 1.24
N LYS A 48 -15.20 19.19 2.49
CA LYS A 48 -13.88 19.71 2.93
C LYS A 48 -12.77 18.68 2.83
N PHE A 49 -13.10 17.39 2.99
CA PHE A 49 -12.13 16.30 2.87
C PHE A 49 -12.02 15.74 1.44
N ALA A 50 -13.03 15.95 0.60
CA ALA A 50 -13.09 15.45 -0.78
C ALA A 50 -12.44 16.39 -1.81
N THR A 51 -11.88 17.52 -1.40
CA THR A 51 -11.33 18.56 -2.30
C THR A 51 -10.12 18.11 -3.10
N SER A 52 -9.38 17.11 -2.63
CA SER A 52 -8.28 16.53 -3.37
C SER A 52 -8.23 15.01 -3.21
N GLN A 53 -7.83 14.32 -4.26
CA GLN A 53 -7.64 12.87 -4.23
C GLN A 53 -6.56 12.46 -3.21
N GLN A 54 -5.56 13.32 -3.01
CA GLN A 54 -4.52 13.13 -1.99
C GLN A 54 -5.05 13.21 -0.57
N ALA A 55 -6.12 14.00 -0.34
CA ALA A 55 -6.72 14.15 0.99
C ALA A 55 -7.62 12.96 1.35
N SER A 56 -8.40 12.42 0.41
CA SER A 56 -9.37 11.34 0.65
C SER A 56 -8.84 9.93 0.35
N GLY A 57 -7.67 9.81 -0.30
CA GLY A 57 -7.12 8.52 -0.71
C GLY A 57 -8.02 7.80 -1.72
N VAL A 58 -8.38 6.56 -1.41
CA VAL A 58 -9.26 5.72 -2.24
C VAL A 58 -10.74 6.10 -2.11
N LEU A 59 -11.11 6.83 -1.05
CA LEU A 59 -12.50 7.13 -0.72
C LEU A 59 -13.11 8.18 -1.66
N SER A 60 -14.32 7.89 -2.16
CA SER A 60 -15.15 8.83 -2.89
C SER A 60 -15.89 9.78 -1.93
N ILE A 61 -16.48 10.85 -2.47
CA ILE A 61 -17.32 11.74 -1.67
C ILE A 61 -18.53 10.99 -1.06
N LEU A 62 -19.08 10.01 -1.78
CA LEU A 62 -20.21 9.22 -1.30
C LEU A 62 -19.80 8.32 -0.12
N ASP A 63 -18.58 7.76 -0.14
CA ASP A 63 -18.05 7.00 0.99
C ASP A 63 -17.90 7.89 2.23
N LEU A 64 -17.40 9.12 2.04
CA LEU A 64 -17.25 10.08 3.14
C LEU A 64 -18.62 10.52 3.70
N LEU A 65 -19.63 10.68 2.85
CA LEU A 65 -20.99 10.97 3.25
C LEU A 65 -21.60 9.84 4.08
N GLN A 66 -21.39 8.58 3.66
CA GLN A 66 -21.86 7.41 4.41
C GLN A 66 -21.20 7.32 5.78
N VAL A 67 -19.88 7.47 5.85
CA VAL A 67 -19.13 7.45 7.12
C VAL A 67 -19.56 8.59 8.02
N GLY A 68 -19.76 9.77 7.46
CA GLY A 68 -20.27 10.94 8.20
C GLY A 68 -21.69 10.75 8.70
N GLY A 69 -22.58 10.16 7.88
CA GLY A 69 -23.95 9.81 8.24
C GLY A 69 -24.02 8.78 9.37
N GLU A 70 -23.21 7.71 9.28
CA GLU A 70 -23.10 6.72 10.36
C GLU A 70 -22.63 7.38 11.68
N ALA A 71 -21.64 8.26 11.59
CA ALA A 71 -21.15 8.98 12.77
C ALA A 71 -22.20 9.95 13.35
N LEU A 72 -22.98 10.60 12.51
CA LEU A 72 -24.09 11.46 12.92
C LEU A 72 -25.15 10.64 13.64
N THR A 73 -25.60 9.53 13.08
CA THR A 73 -26.60 8.64 13.69
C THR A 73 -26.16 8.17 15.08
N LYS A 74 -24.93 7.67 15.18
CA LYS A 74 -24.35 7.29 16.48
C LYS A 74 -24.20 8.46 17.45
N ALA A 75 -24.02 9.66 16.95
CA ALA A 75 -23.94 10.86 17.78
C ALA A 75 -25.29 11.30 18.30
N VAL A 76 -26.36 11.18 17.48
CA VAL A 76 -27.74 11.43 17.89
C VAL A 76 -28.16 10.45 19.00
N ASP A 77 -27.80 9.15 18.87
CA ASP A 77 -28.08 8.13 19.87
C ASP A 77 -27.39 8.39 21.22
N LYS A 78 -26.31 9.15 21.22
CA LYS A 78 -25.52 9.50 22.44
C LYS A 78 -25.77 10.93 22.90
N LEU A 79 -26.85 11.54 22.47
CA LEU A 79 -27.16 12.90 22.81
C LEU A 79 -27.73 12.96 24.24
N ASP A 80 -27.11 13.77 25.08
CA ASP A 80 -27.59 14.06 26.39
C ASP A 80 -28.46 15.30 26.35
N TRP A 81 -29.78 15.13 26.48
CA TRP A 81 -30.77 16.21 26.36
C TRP A 81 -30.72 17.13 27.58
N GLU A 82 -30.33 16.65 28.74
CA GLU A 82 -30.23 17.47 29.96
C GLU A 82 -29.21 18.58 29.80
N LEU A 83 -28.06 18.26 29.21
CA LEU A 83 -27.00 19.24 28.91
C LEU A 83 -27.35 20.25 27.82
N LEU A 84 -28.35 19.95 27.00
CA LEU A 84 -28.82 20.85 25.92
C LEU A 84 -29.81 21.89 26.41
N ILE A 85 -30.64 21.57 27.38
CA ILE A 85 -31.66 22.47 27.93
C ILE A 85 -31.01 23.72 28.56
N ASP A 86 -29.82 23.54 29.16
CA ASP A 86 -29.06 24.63 29.81
C ASP A 86 -28.29 25.52 28.82
N SER A 87 -28.31 25.22 27.52
CA SER A 87 -27.54 25.98 26.52
C SER A 87 -28.37 27.17 25.98
N GLU A 88 -27.74 28.34 25.89
CA GLU A 88 -28.37 29.55 25.31
C GLU A 88 -28.79 29.37 23.84
N ASP A 89 -28.02 28.55 23.06
CA ASP A 89 -28.29 28.26 21.65
C ASP A 89 -28.11 26.74 21.41
N ILE A 90 -29.25 26.05 21.45
CA ILE A 90 -29.33 24.59 21.26
C ILE A 90 -28.79 24.19 19.89
N GLU A 91 -29.13 24.94 18.83
CA GLU A 91 -28.70 24.60 17.45
C GLU A 91 -27.20 24.70 17.27
N LYS A 92 -26.57 25.74 17.78
CA LYS A 92 -25.12 25.94 17.72
C LYS A 92 -24.38 24.86 18.52
N THR A 93 -24.91 24.51 19.68
CA THR A 93 -24.35 23.44 20.54
C THR A 93 -24.43 22.08 19.83
N LEU A 94 -25.58 21.75 19.24
CA LEU A 94 -25.76 20.51 18.44
C LEU A 94 -24.84 20.49 17.22
N LYS A 95 -24.76 21.58 16.45
CA LYS A 95 -23.81 21.66 15.30
C LYS A 95 -22.38 21.46 15.72
N SER A 96 -21.95 22.04 16.84
CA SER A 96 -20.59 21.86 17.38
C SER A 96 -20.34 20.42 17.81
N PHE A 97 -21.28 19.83 18.53
CA PHE A 97 -21.19 18.45 19.00
C PHE A 97 -21.11 17.44 17.86
N PHE A 98 -21.99 17.55 16.87
CA PHE A 98 -22.00 16.66 15.70
C PHE A 98 -20.78 16.88 14.81
N SER A 99 -20.37 18.12 14.58
CA SER A 99 -19.20 18.44 13.74
C SER A 99 -17.92 17.77 14.24
N LYS A 100 -17.68 17.76 15.55
CA LYS A 100 -16.50 17.11 16.14
C LYS A 100 -16.50 15.61 15.87
N ARG A 101 -17.65 14.94 16.02
CA ARG A 101 -17.79 13.49 15.84
C ARG A 101 -17.71 13.09 14.37
N ILE A 102 -18.42 13.79 13.51
CA ILE A 102 -18.39 13.58 12.04
C ILE A 102 -16.96 13.75 11.52
N LYS A 103 -16.31 14.86 11.87
CA LYS A 103 -14.94 15.15 11.46
C LYS A 103 -13.94 14.07 11.93
N GLY A 104 -14.09 13.62 13.18
CA GLY A 104 -13.24 12.57 13.75
C GLY A 104 -13.44 11.23 13.05
N ALA A 105 -14.69 10.85 12.74
CA ALA A 105 -14.99 9.61 12.03
C ALA A 105 -14.45 9.61 10.59
N ILE A 106 -14.69 10.70 9.86
CA ILE A 106 -14.18 10.86 8.48
C ILE A 106 -12.66 10.78 8.46
N ARG A 107 -11.97 11.47 9.38
CA ARG A 107 -10.48 11.43 9.46
C ARG A 107 -9.96 10.02 9.70
N ARG A 108 -10.51 9.31 10.69
CA ARG A 108 -10.11 7.93 10.98
C ARG A 108 -10.34 7.00 9.80
N ARG A 109 -11.45 7.18 9.08
CA ARG A 109 -11.73 6.37 7.89
C ARG A 109 -10.75 6.66 6.76
N ILE A 110 -10.43 7.93 6.52
CA ILE A 110 -9.40 8.33 5.54
C ILE A 110 -8.04 7.72 5.93
N ASP A 111 -7.63 7.83 7.18
CA ASP A 111 -6.36 7.29 7.66
C ASP A 111 -6.26 5.77 7.50
N MET A 112 -7.39 5.08 7.68
CA MET A 112 -7.50 3.64 7.49
C MET A 112 -7.40 3.19 6.03
N MET A 113 -7.90 4.03 5.09
CA MET A 113 -8.04 3.72 3.67
C MET A 113 -7.09 4.54 2.77
N ARG A 114 -6.11 5.21 3.35
CA ARG A 114 -5.23 6.13 2.61
C ARG A 114 -4.22 5.40 1.74
N GLY A 115 -3.66 4.31 2.22
CA GLY A 115 -2.68 3.50 1.53
C GLY A 115 -3.22 2.11 1.24
N ASP A 116 -2.56 1.39 0.36
CA ASP A 116 -2.85 -0.01 0.05
C ASP A 116 -2.47 -0.91 1.24
N MET A 117 -1.41 -0.55 1.95
CA MET A 117 -1.08 -1.13 3.25
C MET A 117 -1.53 -0.21 4.39
N ARG A 118 -2.26 -0.78 5.35
CA ARG A 118 -2.74 -0.05 6.51
C ARG A 118 -1.61 0.28 7.47
N ILE A 119 -1.42 1.58 7.74
CA ILE A 119 -0.54 2.07 8.79
C ILE A 119 -1.38 2.33 10.05
N PRO A 120 -0.96 1.87 11.24
CA PRO A 120 -1.64 2.17 12.50
C PRO A 120 -1.74 3.68 12.77
N GLU A 121 -2.85 4.13 13.39
CA GLU A 121 -3.13 5.55 13.62
C GLU A 121 -2.02 6.26 14.42
N TYR A 122 -1.46 5.59 15.44
CA TYR A 122 -0.36 6.15 16.25
C TYR A 122 0.88 6.45 15.39
N LYS A 123 1.21 5.56 14.43
CA LYS A 123 2.33 5.78 13.50
C LYS A 123 2.05 6.91 12.52
N LEU A 124 0.82 7.03 12.03
CA LEU A 124 0.44 8.17 11.19
C LEU A 124 0.54 9.50 11.94
N ASN A 125 0.19 9.53 13.23
CA ASN A 125 0.35 10.71 14.07
C ASN A 125 1.83 11.04 14.32
N GLU A 126 2.68 10.03 14.50
CA GLU A 126 4.12 10.19 14.62
C GLU A 126 4.74 10.76 13.34
N ILE A 127 4.33 10.25 12.16
CA ILE A 127 4.75 10.79 10.86
C ILE A 127 4.34 12.25 10.69
N ARG A 128 3.10 12.61 11.09
CA ARG A 128 2.61 13.98 11.02
C ARG A 128 3.35 14.94 11.97
N SER A 129 3.78 14.44 13.11
CA SER A 129 4.56 15.22 14.08
C SER A 129 6.00 15.42 13.65
N ASN A 130 6.56 14.49 12.88
CA ASN A 130 7.95 14.50 12.42
C ASN A 130 8.06 14.47 10.88
N PRO A 131 7.58 15.51 10.16
CA PRO A 131 7.54 15.51 8.69
C PRO A 131 8.95 15.57 8.05
N LYS A 132 9.99 15.86 8.81
CA LYS A 132 11.38 15.91 8.34
C LYS A 132 12.12 14.56 8.48
N ASP A 133 11.56 13.60 9.19
CA ASP A 133 12.18 12.28 9.34
C ASP A 133 11.99 11.45 8.06
N LYS A 134 13.09 11.27 7.32
CA LYS A 134 13.10 10.54 6.05
C LYS A 134 12.59 9.10 6.19
N LYS A 135 12.86 8.41 7.31
CA LYS A 135 12.43 7.03 7.53
C LYS A 135 10.91 6.95 7.71
N MET A 136 10.35 7.88 8.49
CA MET A 136 8.91 7.96 8.72
C MET A 136 8.16 8.31 7.44
N VAL A 137 8.67 9.27 6.68
CA VAL A 137 8.10 9.68 5.39
C VAL A 137 8.18 8.54 4.37
N ALA A 138 9.32 7.82 4.30
CA ALA A 138 9.47 6.66 3.42
C ALA A 138 8.47 5.55 3.77
N MET A 139 8.23 5.26 5.06
CA MET A 139 7.23 4.28 5.48
C MET A 139 5.83 4.65 4.98
N PHE A 140 5.47 5.93 4.98
CA PHE A 140 4.20 6.41 4.45
C PHE A 140 4.10 6.18 2.94
N PHE A 141 5.13 6.56 2.17
CA PHE A 141 5.14 6.36 0.72
C PHE A 141 5.17 4.88 0.32
N ASN A 142 5.90 4.05 1.06
CA ASN A 142 5.96 2.61 0.81
C ASN A 142 4.63 1.88 1.09
N SER A 143 3.69 2.52 1.77
CA SER A 143 2.35 1.98 1.99
C SER A 143 1.41 2.19 0.80
N MET A 144 1.81 3.00 -0.18
CA MET A 144 1.04 3.30 -1.39
C MET A 144 1.68 2.58 -2.58
N PHE A 145 0.87 1.78 -3.28
CA PHE A 145 1.32 1.10 -4.49
C PHE A 145 1.03 1.94 -5.73
N LEU A 146 1.89 1.83 -6.71
CA LEU A 146 1.70 2.43 -8.02
C LEU A 146 1.29 1.34 -9.00
N SER A 147 0.40 1.67 -9.92
CA SER A 147 0.08 0.75 -11.02
C SER A 147 1.26 0.67 -11.99
N ILE A 148 1.66 -0.55 -12.38
CA ILE A 148 2.70 -0.77 -13.39
C ILE A 148 2.24 -0.25 -14.76
N ASP A 149 0.92 -0.30 -15.03
CA ASP A 149 0.32 0.17 -16.28
C ASP A 149 0.02 1.68 -16.26
N ALA A 150 0.39 2.40 -15.20
CA ALA A 150 0.17 3.83 -15.14
C ALA A 150 1.14 4.57 -16.05
N ASN A 151 0.59 5.37 -16.97
CA ASN A 151 1.38 6.27 -17.81
C ASN A 151 1.82 7.47 -16.98
N PHE A 152 3.12 7.66 -16.85
CA PHE A 152 3.72 8.76 -16.09
C PHE A 152 4.09 9.97 -16.94
N SER A 153 4.08 9.84 -18.26
CA SER A 153 4.52 10.92 -19.13
C SER A 153 3.46 12.00 -19.31
N ILE A 154 3.89 13.22 -19.13
CA ILE A 154 3.19 14.45 -19.52
C ILE A 154 3.42 14.74 -21.01
N SER A 155 4.34 14.04 -21.66
CA SER A 155 4.68 14.10 -23.08
C SER A 155 4.10 12.90 -23.83
N ASP A 156 3.85 13.07 -25.14
CA ASP A 156 3.19 12.12 -26.05
C ASP A 156 3.89 10.75 -26.21
N ASP A 157 5.06 10.55 -25.65
CA ASP A 157 5.73 9.25 -25.59
C ASP A 157 5.14 8.45 -24.41
N GLU A 158 4.29 7.49 -24.73
CA GLU A 158 3.62 6.56 -23.77
C GLU A 158 4.62 5.59 -23.12
N GLU A 159 5.53 6.10 -22.30
CA GLU A 159 6.38 5.24 -21.47
C GLU A 159 5.64 4.78 -20.23
N ASN A 160 5.23 3.53 -20.22
CA ASN A 160 4.69 2.87 -19.06
C ASN A 160 5.78 2.63 -18.00
N MET A 161 5.41 2.64 -16.72
CA MET A 161 6.32 2.32 -15.61
C MET A 161 6.97 0.92 -15.77
N MET A 162 6.31 0.03 -16.52
CA MET A 162 6.82 -1.29 -16.88
C MET A 162 8.19 -1.24 -17.58
N HIS A 163 8.43 -0.23 -18.42
CA HIS A 163 9.71 -0.06 -19.15
C HIS A 163 10.87 0.42 -18.24
N GLN A 164 10.55 0.93 -17.04
CA GLN A 164 11.55 1.38 -16.07
C GLN A 164 11.98 0.26 -15.10
N ILE A 165 11.27 -0.87 -15.12
CA ILE A 165 11.61 -2.01 -14.27
C ILE A 165 12.76 -2.76 -14.93
N GLN A 166 13.90 -2.80 -14.22
CA GLN A 166 15.07 -3.53 -14.69
C GLN A 166 14.75 -5.04 -14.73
N ASP A 167 14.91 -5.62 -15.91
CA ASP A 167 14.90 -7.06 -16.08
C ASP A 167 16.13 -7.66 -15.41
N LYS A 168 15.90 -8.55 -14.43
CA LYS A 168 16.94 -9.29 -13.72
C LYS A 168 17.16 -10.68 -14.30
N SER A 169 16.49 -11.03 -15.41
CA SER A 169 16.77 -12.26 -16.09
C SER A 169 18.22 -12.27 -16.60
N GLU A 170 18.88 -13.41 -16.47
CA GLU A 170 20.24 -13.56 -17.00
C GLU A 170 20.21 -13.35 -18.51
N PRO A 171 21.12 -12.53 -19.06
CA PRO A 171 21.15 -12.30 -20.49
C PRO A 171 21.44 -13.63 -21.21
N TYR A 172 20.79 -13.87 -22.34
CA TYR A 172 20.92 -15.07 -23.16
C TYR A 172 22.39 -15.45 -23.47
N ASN A 173 23.26 -14.46 -23.53
CA ASN A 173 24.70 -14.66 -23.72
C ASN A 173 25.38 -15.46 -22.62
N ILE A 174 24.88 -15.45 -21.38
CA ILE A 174 25.45 -16.24 -20.27
C ILE A 174 25.20 -17.72 -20.52
N GLN A 175 24.03 -18.11 -21.01
CA GLN A 175 23.73 -19.52 -21.31
C GLN A 175 24.63 -20.04 -22.45
N LEU A 176 24.84 -19.23 -23.48
CA LEU A 176 25.78 -19.57 -24.56
C LEU A 176 27.23 -19.67 -24.07
N LEU A 177 27.64 -18.74 -23.20
CA LEU A 177 28.95 -18.78 -22.57
C LEU A 177 29.14 -20.03 -21.72
N ASN A 178 28.13 -20.40 -20.93
CA ASN A 178 28.16 -21.62 -20.10
C ASN A 178 28.26 -22.88 -20.97
N LEU A 179 27.51 -22.96 -22.06
CA LEU A 179 27.60 -24.07 -23.02
C LEU A 179 29.01 -24.16 -23.66
N TYR A 180 29.58 -23.01 -24.04
CA TYR A 180 30.94 -22.95 -24.55
C TYR A 180 31.97 -23.41 -23.53
N LEU A 181 31.86 -22.96 -22.26
CA LEU A 181 32.74 -23.37 -21.16
C LEU A 181 32.62 -24.86 -20.87
N ILE A 182 31.42 -25.42 -20.89
CA ILE A 182 31.21 -26.88 -20.73
C ILE A 182 31.89 -27.63 -21.87
N GLY A 183 31.75 -27.16 -23.11
CA GLY A 183 32.48 -27.74 -24.27
C GLY A 183 33.99 -27.72 -24.09
N LEU A 184 34.53 -26.59 -23.65
CA LEU A 184 35.97 -26.44 -23.40
C LEU A 184 36.45 -27.31 -22.23
N MET A 185 35.67 -27.44 -21.16
CA MET A 185 35.98 -28.34 -20.05
C MET A 185 36.01 -29.81 -20.48
N LYS A 186 35.12 -30.24 -21.39
CA LYS A 186 35.09 -31.61 -21.94
C LYS A 186 36.32 -31.94 -22.77
N THR A 187 36.97 -30.94 -23.40
CA THR A 187 38.19 -31.16 -24.19
C THR A 187 39.44 -31.28 -23.33
N HIS A 188 39.50 -30.63 -22.16
CA HIS A 188 40.68 -30.57 -21.29
C HIS A 188 40.58 -31.44 -20.03
N LEU A 189 39.33 -31.68 -19.56
CA LEU A 189 39.08 -32.48 -18.34
C LEU A 189 38.21 -33.68 -18.70
N THR A 190 38.48 -34.80 -18.05
CA THR A 190 37.69 -36.02 -18.24
C THR A 190 36.32 -35.82 -17.60
N GLU A 191 35.26 -36.05 -18.33
CA GLU A 191 33.86 -36.02 -17.81
C GLU A 191 33.73 -36.97 -16.62
N GLY A 192 33.12 -36.53 -15.53
CA GLY A 192 32.98 -37.31 -14.29
C GLY A 192 34.21 -37.30 -13.39
N SER A 193 35.30 -36.58 -13.76
CA SER A 193 36.41 -36.38 -12.84
C SER A 193 36.03 -35.39 -11.74
N LYS A 194 36.61 -35.55 -10.54
CA LYS A 194 36.41 -34.62 -9.43
C LYS A 194 36.71 -33.16 -9.79
N GLU A 195 37.65 -32.94 -10.70
CA GLU A 195 38.05 -31.63 -11.20
C GLU A 195 36.95 -31.03 -12.07
N TYR A 196 36.39 -31.79 -13.00
CA TYR A 196 35.29 -31.39 -13.87
C TYR A 196 34.03 -31.05 -13.07
N ASP A 197 33.61 -31.95 -12.17
CA ASP A 197 32.43 -31.79 -11.36
C ASP A 197 32.56 -30.63 -10.35
N THR A 198 33.74 -30.42 -9.80
CA THR A 198 34.04 -29.29 -8.90
C THR A 198 33.86 -27.94 -9.63
N LEU A 199 34.34 -27.79 -10.86
CA LEU A 199 34.13 -26.57 -11.65
C LEU A 199 32.68 -26.40 -12.02
N ARG A 200 32.02 -27.42 -12.54
CA ARG A 200 30.64 -27.43 -12.95
C ARG A 200 29.71 -26.96 -11.81
N LEU A 201 29.83 -27.56 -10.63
CA LEU A 201 29.04 -27.23 -9.45
C LEU A 201 29.41 -25.88 -8.83
N SER A 202 30.68 -25.49 -8.85
CA SER A 202 31.13 -24.20 -8.28
C SER A 202 30.62 -23.00 -9.06
N TYR A 203 30.53 -23.12 -10.38
CA TYR A 203 30.07 -22.02 -11.26
C TYR A 203 28.62 -22.12 -11.66
N GLY A 204 27.97 -23.27 -11.45
CA GLY A 204 26.57 -23.48 -11.84
C GLY A 204 26.40 -23.44 -13.36
N LEU A 205 27.23 -24.16 -14.12
CA LEU A 205 27.28 -24.06 -15.57
C LEU A 205 26.02 -24.65 -16.26
N ASP A 206 25.55 -25.80 -15.72
CA ASP A 206 24.35 -26.51 -16.16
C ASP A 206 23.44 -26.95 -14.99
N CYS A 207 23.74 -26.50 -13.78
CA CYS A 207 23.06 -26.82 -12.56
C CYS A 207 23.03 -25.60 -11.62
N GLU A 208 22.37 -25.69 -10.51
CA GLU A 208 22.43 -24.66 -9.47
C GLU A 208 23.84 -24.55 -8.89
N LYS A 209 24.26 -23.33 -8.55
CA LYS A 209 25.57 -23.06 -7.96
C LYS A 209 25.60 -23.57 -6.52
N HIS A 210 26.58 -24.40 -6.20
CA HIS A 210 26.77 -25.03 -4.90
C HIS A 210 27.92 -24.37 -4.11
N THR A 211 27.81 -24.40 -2.80
CA THR A 211 28.86 -23.95 -1.90
C THR A 211 29.97 -25.01 -1.79
N ALA A 212 31.19 -24.61 -1.42
CA ALA A 212 32.31 -25.53 -1.29
C ALA A 212 32.06 -26.70 -0.31
N LYS A 213 31.23 -26.48 0.73
CA LYS A 213 30.85 -27.53 1.68
C LYS A 213 29.89 -28.55 1.05
N GLU A 214 28.93 -28.09 0.28
CA GLU A 214 27.98 -28.95 -0.46
C GLU A 214 28.69 -29.76 -1.52
N ILE A 215 29.65 -29.15 -2.24
CA ILE A 215 30.45 -29.83 -3.25
C ILE A 215 31.33 -30.93 -2.60
N ALA A 216 31.93 -30.65 -1.44
CA ALA A 216 32.69 -31.64 -0.71
C ALA A 216 31.85 -32.86 -0.31
N ALA A 217 30.61 -32.61 0.16
CA ALA A 217 29.66 -33.66 0.50
C ALA A 217 29.18 -34.45 -0.72
N LEU A 218 28.88 -33.78 -1.85
CA LEU A 218 28.40 -34.43 -3.09
C LEU A 218 29.48 -35.29 -3.76
N LEU A 219 30.75 -34.85 -3.74
CA LEU A 219 31.86 -35.53 -4.37
C LEU A 219 32.64 -36.46 -3.42
N ASN A 220 32.16 -36.62 -2.18
CA ASN A 220 32.83 -37.45 -1.14
C ASN A 220 34.33 -37.09 -1.03
N ILE A 221 34.61 -35.79 -0.85
CA ILE A 221 35.98 -35.30 -0.68
C ILE A 221 36.28 -35.30 0.83
N GLU A 222 37.05 -36.28 1.31
CA GLU A 222 37.48 -36.40 2.69
C GLU A 222 38.78 -35.65 2.95
N GLY A 223 38.90 -34.97 4.09
CA GLY A 223 40.12 -34.28 4.51
C GLY A 223 39.91 -33.46 5.79
N VAL A 224 41.00 -32.97 6.37
CA VAL A 224 40.98 -32.15 7.60
C VAL A 224 40.23 -30.83 7.42
N SER A 225 40.08 -30.39 6.16
CA SER A 225 39.29 -29.19 5.77
C SER A 225 38.75 -29.39 4.36
N ASP A 226 37.58 -30.02 4.24
CA ASP A 226 36.97 -30.44 2.99
C ASP A 226 36.77 -29.27 2.00
N TYR A 227 36.38 -28.10 2.49
CA TYR A 227 36.20 -26.90 1.66
C TYR A 227 37.51 -26.32 1.14
N VAL A 228 38.63 -26.47 1.85
CA VAL A 228 39.96 -26.02 1.38
C VAL A 228 40.40 -26.92 0.23
N ARG A 229 40.17 -28.22 0.35
CA ARG A 229 40.54 -29.20 -0.70
C ARG A 229 39.71 -29.00 -1.97
N VAL A 230 38.45 -28.65 -1.85
CA VAL A 230 37.61 -28.23 -3.01
C VAL A 230 38.22 -27.02 -3.71
N SER A 231 38.69 -26.02 -2.95
CA SER A 231 39.37 -24.85 -3.52
C SER A 231 40.71 -25.16 -4.21
N GLU A 232 41.45 -26.13 -3.70
CA GLU A 232 42.69 -26.61 -4.33
C GLU A 232 42.42 -27.37 -5.64
N ILE A 233 41.41 -28.27 -5.64
CA ILE A 233 41.00 -29.01 -6.85
C ILE A 233 40.49 -28.00 -7.91
N LYS A 234 39.74 -26.99 -7.51
CA LYS A 234 39.30 -25.94 -8.41
C LYS A 234 40.46 -25.18 -9.05
N LYS A 235 41.49 -24.82 -8.28
CA LYS A 235 42.69 -24.16 -8.81
C LYS A 235 43.47 -25.06 -9.78
N GLN A 236 43.61 -26.34 -9.46
CA GLN A 236 44.29 -27.31 -10.33
C GLN A 236 43.52 -27.52 -11.63
N ALA A 237 42.20 -27.61 -11.55
CA ALA A 237 41.35 -27.77 -12.72
C ALA A 237 41.38 -26.58 -13.69
N VAL A 238 41.57 -25.36 -13.17
CA VAL A 238 41.70 -24.14 -14.00
C VAL A 238 43.09 -24.02 -14.65
N GLN A 239 44.10 -24.71 -14.12
CA GLN A 239 45.47 -24.68 -14.65
C GLN A 239 45.72 -25.72 -15.76
N LYS A 240 44.86 -26.70 -15.93
CA LYS A 240 44.85 -27.68 -17.00
C LYS A 240 44.15 -27.15 -18.24
#